data_1b9bcdc3271ff35ebfc15068f0bbc90f
#
_entry.id   1b9bcdc3271ff35ebfc15068f0bbc90f
#
_cell.length_a   1.000
_cell.length_b   1.000
_cell.length_c   1.000
_cell.angle_alpha   90.00
_cell.angle_beta   90.00
_cell.angle_gamma   90.00
#
_symmetry.space_group_name_H-M   'P 1'
#
loop_
_entity.id
_entity.type
_entity.pdbx_description
1 polymer ?
#
loop_
_entity_poly.entity_id
_entity_poly.type
_entity_poly.pdbx_seq_one_letter_code
_entity_poly.pdbx_strand_id
1 'polypeptide(L)'
;LSQSRGLGDVYKRQELIHSYPHSWRSKAPLVFRNTPQWFISMTTNNLKETALNEIEKTQFYPEAGKQRLYSMIENRPDWCLSRQRAWGIPIPVFVNKKTGEPLRDKIVIDRIVSSFKKGGSDAWFEIPASNYLEPEYDANDFEQIQDIADVWFDSGSTHAFVLEDRDDLKSPANLYLEGSDQHRGC
;
A
#
# COMPACT_ATOMS: atom_id res chain seq x y z
N LEU A 1 -8.27 24.40 18.77
CA LEU A 1 -8.41 23.44 19.87
C LEU A 1 -9.80 23.58 20.49
N SER A 2 -10.67 22.62 20.21
CA SER A 2 -12.01 22.52 20.82
C SER A 2 -11.84 22.18 22.30
N GLN A 3 -12.26 23.08 23.19
CA GLN A 3 -12.38 22.78 24.61
C GLN A 3 -13.70 22.03 24.82
N SER A 4 -13.64 20.75 25.05
CA SER A 4 -14.74 19.98 25.61
C SER A 4 -14.78 20.26 27.13
N ARG A 5 -15.82 20.92 27.62
CA ARG A 5 -16.06 21.14 29.06
C ARG A 5 -17.09 20.11 29.52
N GLY A 6 -16.62 19.01 30.07
CA GLY A 6 -17.46 18.10 30.87
C GLY A 6 -17.55 18.60 32.32
N LEU A 7 -18.71 18.49 32.94
CA LEU A 7 -18.90 18.77 34.39
C LEU A 7 -18.07 17.75 35.20
N GLY A 8 -17.05 18.23 35.88
CA GLY A 8 -16.24 17.45 36.83
C GLY A 8 -14.80 17.14 36.39
N ASP A 9 -14.40 17.45 35.16
CA ASP A 9 -13.05 17.22 34.75
C ASP A 9 -12.10 18.36 35.07
N VAL A 10 -11.10 18.08 35.88
CA VAL A 10 -10.01 19.01 36.18
C VAL A 10 -8.94 18.85 35.11
N TYR A 11 -8.84 19.81 34.19
CA TYR A 11 -7.78 19.81 33.17
C TYR A 11 -6.49 20.40 33.74
N LYS A 12 -5.43 19.60 33.68
CA LYS A 12 -4.09 20.09 33.98
C LYS A 12 -3.44 20.52 32.64
N ARG A 13 -3.25 21.82 32.46
CA ARG A 13 -2.44 22.33 31.35
C ARG A 13 -0.97 22.18 31.71
N GLN A 14 -0.23 21.52 30.85
CA GLN A 14 1.22 21.40 30.94
C GLN A 14 1.85 22.00 29.69
N GLU A 15 2.99 22.64 29.86
CA GLU A 15 3.86 23.02 28.76
C GLU A 15 4.95 21.98 28.60
N LEU A 16 5.11 21.45 27.36
CA LEU A 16 6.11 20.48 27.03
C LEU A 16 6.95 21.03 25.88
N ILE A 17 8.24 21.11 26.10
CA ILE A 17 9.21 21.44 25.06
C ILE A 17 9.76 20.14 24.51
N HIS A 18 9.45 19.84 23.26
CA HIS A 18 9.91 18.62 22.58
C HIS A 18 10.08 18.85 21.09
N SER A 19 10.83 17.96 20.45
CA SER A 19 10.90 17.93 18.98
C SER A 19 9.57 17.47 18.41
N TYR A 20 9.00 18.26 17.49
CA TYR A 20 7.76 17.93 16.81
C TYR A 20 8.01 17.74 15.31
N PRO A 21 7.45 16.70 14.67
CA PRO A 21 7.66 16.47 13.26
C PRO A 21 7.07 17.58 12.40
N HIS A 22 7.85 18.05 11.44
CA HIS A 22 7.47 19.07 10.48
C HIS A 22 7.63 18.55 9.06
N SER A 23 6.81 19.06 8.15
CA SER A 23 6.99 18.80 6.71
C SER A 23 8.36 19.28 6.26
N TRP A 24 9.12 18.41 5.62
CA TRP A 24 10.45 18.79 5.13
C TRP A 24 10.39 19.87 4.04
N ARG A 25 9.29 19.98 3.29
CA ARG A 25 9.09 21.01 2.25
C ARG A 25 8.58 22.32 2.84
N SER A 26 7.40 22.30 3.45
CA SER A 26 6.71 23.51 3.94
C SER A 26 7.21 24.00 5.29
N LYS A 27 7.96 23.16 6.03
CA LYS A 27 8.36 23.39 7.43
C LYS A 27 7.19 23.56 8.39
N ALA A 28 5.96 23.37 7.95
CA ALA A 28 4.80 23.41 8.81
C ALA A 28 4.72 22.16 9.72
N PRO A 29 4.19 22.27 10.93
CA PRO A 29 3.99 21.13 11.80
C PRO A 29 3.01 20.14 11.17
N LEU A 30 3.29 18.84 11.32
CA LEU A 30 2.43 17.78 10.82
C LEU A 30 1.18 17.63 11.68
N VAL A 31 0.08 17.27 11.04
CA VAL A 31 -1.16 16.89 11.73
C VAL A 31 -1.34 15.38 11.60
N PHE A 32 -1.41 14.69 12.73
CA PHE A 32 -1.76 13.28 12.76
C PHE A 32 -3.27 13.14 12.62
N ARG A 33 -3.68 12.38 11.62
CA ARG A 33 -5.07 12.22 11.27
C ARG A 33 -5.37 10.74 11.03
N ASN A 34 -6.43 10.24 11.66
CA ASN A 34 -6.94 8.91 11.37
C ASN A 34 -7.78 8.95 10.09
N THR A 35 -7.40 8.17 9.09
CA THR A 35 -8.09 8.04 7.82
C THR A 35 -8.20 6.55 7.44
N PRO A 36 -9.26 6.14 6.73
CA PRO A 36 -9.31 4.79 6.16
C PRO A 36 -8.08 4.52 5.31
N GLN A 37 -7.51 3.33 5.44
CA GLN A 37 -6.32 2.92 4.69
C GLN A 37 -6.46 1.47 4.22
N TRP A 38 -5.74 1.14 3.15
CA TRP A 38 -5.61 -0.21 2.64
C TRP A 38 -4.32 -0.84 3.16
N PHE A 39 -4.43 -2.09 3.62
CA PHE A 39 -3.30 -2.82 4.20
C PHE A 39 -3.11 -4.15 3.51
N ILE A 40 -1.85 -4.56 3.35
CA ILE A 40 -1.48 -5.94 3.07
C ILE A 40 -1.26 -6.63 4.41
N SER A 41 -2.06 -7.67 4.67
CA SER A 41 -1.90 -8.46 5.89
C SER A 41 -0.64 -9.31 5.82
N MET A 42 0.18 -9.21 6.84
CA MET A 42 1.40 -10.02 6.95
C MET A 42 1.12 -11.44 7.45
N THR A 43 -0.07 -11.70 7.99
CA THR A 43 -0.45 -13.00 8.53
C THR A 43 -1.33 -13.82 7.59
N THR A 44 -2.11 -13.16 6.75
CA THR A 44 -2.97 -13.84 5.77
C THR A 44 -2.12 -14.63 4.77
N ASN A 45 -2.52 -15.86 4.50
CA ASN A 45 -1.81 -16.80 3.61
C ASN A 45 -0.36 -17.06 4.02
N ASN A 46 -0.03 -16.87 5.29
CA ASN A 46 1.31 -17.09 5.84
C ASN A 46 2.41 -16.25 5.14
N LEU A 47 2.07 -15.05 4.69
CA LEU A 47 3.00 -14.20 3.94
C LEU A 47 4.30 -13.96 4.71
N LYS A 48 4.21 -13.62 5.99
CA LYS A 48 5.38 -13.38 6.85
C LYS A 48 6.27 -14.61 6.97
N GLU A 49 5.70 -15.76 7.25
CA GLU A 49 6.44 -17.02 7.39
C GLU A 49 7.10 -17.44 6.08
N THR A 50 6.38 -17.28 4.97
CA THR A 50 6.95 -17.53 3.64
C THR A 50 8.15 -16.63 3.38
N ALA A 51 8.04 -15.34 3.65
CA ALA A 51 9.14 -14.38 3.47
C ALA A 51 10.35 -14.72 4.34
N LEU A 52 10.14 -15.05 5.62
CA LEU A 52 11.23 -15.45 6.52
C LEU A 52 11.93 -16.72 6.03
N ASN A 53 11.18 -17.72 5.57
CA ASN A 53 11.73 -18.95 5.01
C ASN A 53 12.55 -18.69 3.74
N GLU A 54 12.11 -17.80 2.87
CA GLU A 54 12.86 -17.46 1.65
C GLU A 54 14.12 -16.64 1.96
N ILE A 55 14.10 -15.77 2.97
CA ILE A 55 15.30 -15.08 3.47
C ILE A 55 16.35 -16.09 3.95
N GLU A 56 15.91 -17.15 4.66
CA GLU A 56 16.83 -18.17 5.14
C GLU A 56 17.55 -18.93 4.01
N LYS A 57 16.87 -19.16 2.89
CA LYS A 57 17.39 -19.85 1.71
C LYS A 57 18.25 -18.96 0.81
N THR A 58 18.12 -17.63 0.96
CA THR A 58 18.81 -16.65 0.11
C THR A 58 20.20 -16.38 0.63
N GLN A 59 21.19 -16.30 -0.28
CA GLN A 59 22.55 -15.90 0.04
C GLN A 59 22.67 -14.37 -0.03
N PHE A 60 23.21 -13.78 1.03
CA PHE A 60 23.36 -12.32 1.14
C PHE A 60 24.82 -11.87 1.04
N TYR A 61 25.05 -10.77 0.32
CA TYR A 61 26.34 -10.09 0.23
C TYR A 61 26.16 -8.59 0.50
N PRO A 62 26.61 -8.04 1.66
CA PRO A 62 27.25 -8.73 2.79
C PRO A 62 26.23 -9.56 3.60
N GLU A 63 26.73 -10.56 4.31
CA GLU A 63 25.90 -11.47 5.13
C GLU A 63 25.07 -10.75 6.20
N ALA A 64 25.58 -9.64 6.74
CA ALA A 64 24.84 -8.80 7.68
C ALA A 64 23.47 -8.30 7.16
N GLY A 65 23.28 -8.25 5.84
CA GLY A 65 22.00 -7.92 5.21
C GLY A 65 20.90 -8.92 5.55
N LYS A 66 21.26 -10.21 5.65
CA LYS A 66 20.31 -11.28 6.01
C LYS A 66 19.66 -11.04 7.37
N GLN A 67 20.48 -10.89 8.40
CA GLN A 67 19.99 -10.68 9.77
C GLN A 67 19.14 -9.43 9.89
N ARG A 68 19.51 -8.38 9.18
CA ARG A 68 18.78 -7.12 9.19
C ARG A 68 17.42 -7.25 8.54
N LEU A 69 17.32 -7.85 7.35
CA LEU A 69 16.07 -8.07 6.65
C LEU A 69 15.17 -9.03 7.43
N TYR A 70 15.73 -10.11 7.97
CA TYR A 70 15.00 -11.08 8.78
C TYR A 70 14.33 -10.40 9.98
N SER A 71 15.08 -9.66 10.80
CA SER A 71 14.54 -8.97 11.99
C SER A 71 13.48 -7.92 11.63
N MET A 72 13.62 -7.27 10.49
CA MET A 72 12.64 -6.31 10.01
C MET A 72 11.32 -7.01 9.64
N ILE A 73 11.35 -8.12 8.93
CA ILE A 73 10.15 -8.87 8.52
C ILE A 73 9.50 -9.56 9.72
N GLU A 74 10.28 -10.16 10.61
CA GLU A 74 9.80 -10.84 11.82
C GLU A 74 8.89 -9.92 12.67
N ASN A 75 9.32 -8.67 12.85
CA ASN A 75 8.62 -7.69 13.67
C ASN A 75 7.68 -6.77 12.86
N ARG A 76 7.51 -7.03 11.56
CA ARG A 76 6.73 -6.15 10.70
C ARG A 76 5.24 -6.24 11.00
N PRO A 77 4.56 -5.10 11.25
CA PRO A 77 3.09 -5.04 11.24
C PRO A 77 2.56 -5.15 9.82
N ASP A 78 1.23 -5.19 9.69
CA ASP A 78 0.58 -5.13 8.39
C ASP A 78 1.04 -3.89 7.61
N TRP A 79 1.25 -4.05 6.31
CA TRP A 79 1.80 -2.99 5.47
C TRP A 79 0.71 -2.05 5.01
N CYS A 80 0.74 -0.81 5.48
CA CYS A 80 -0.13 0.25 4.96
C CYS A 80 0.25 0.54 3.49
N LEU A 81 -0.58 0.06 2.58
CA LEU A 81 -0.32 0.14 1.14
C LEU A 81 -0.72 1.49 0.55
N SER A 82 -1.87 2.04 0.98
CA SER A 82 -2.46 3.21 0.33
C SER A 82 -1.73 4.51 0.62
N ARG A 83 -1.70 5.39 -0.39
CA ARG A 83 -1.17 6.75 -0.33
C ARG A 83 -2.17 7.72 -0.94
N GLN A 84 -2.34 8.87 -0.31
CA GLN A 84 -3.20 9.96 -0.77
C GLN A 84 -2.33 10.98 -1.53
N ARG A 85 -1.91 10.61 -2.74
CA ARG A 85 -1.05 11.42 -3.62
C ARG A 85 -1.56 11.34 -5.06
N ALA A 86 -1.18 12.31 -5.86
CA ALA A 86 -1.59 12.39 -7.26
C ALA A 86 -0.75 11.51 -8.21
N TRP A 87 0.42 11.06 -7.78
CA TRP A 87 1.33 10.26 -8.60
C TRP A 87 1.55 8.88 -8.00
N GLY A 88 1.26 7.85 -8.76
CA GLY A 88 1.44 6.44 -8.42
C GLY A 88 0.41 5.55 -9.11
N ILE A 89 0.59 4.24 -8.98
CA ILE A 89 -0.37 3.24 -9.50
C ILE A 89 -1.61 3.24 -8.62
N PRO A 90 -2.83 3.37 -9.20
CA PRO A 90 -4.06 3.35 -8.42
C PRO A 90 -4.30 2.00 -7.74
N ILE A 91 -5.03 2.03 -6.64
CA ILE A 91 -5.62 0.84 -6.02
C ILE A 91 -7.02 0.68 -6.65
N PRO A 92 -7.18 -0.19 -7.66
CA PRO A 92 -8.38 -0.23 -8.49
C PRO A 92 -9.50 -1.04 -7.83
N VAL A 93 -10.05 -0.51 -6.75
CA VAL A 93 -11.09 -1.14 -5.94
C VAL A 93 -12.33 -0.27 -5.88
N PHE A 94 -13.50 -0.91 -6.01
CA PHE A 94 -14.79 -0.33 -5.70
C PHE A 94 -15.24 -0.78 -4.32
N VAL A 95 -15.73 0.16 -3.50
CA VAL A 95 -16.26 -0.11 -2.16
C VAL A 95 -17.73 0.20 -2.12
N ASN A 96 -18.54 -0.70 -1.61
CA ASN A 96 -19.96 -0.48 -1.43
C ASN A 96 -20.20 0.59 -0.34
N LYS A 97 -20.88 1.67 -0.67
CA LYS A 97 -21.11 2.83 0.21
C LYS A 97 -21.95 2.49 1.46
N LYS A 98 -22.79 1.44 1.39
CA LYS A 98 -23.66 1.05 2.51
C LYS A 98 -22.98 0.08 3.46
N THR A 99 -22.22 -0.88 2.92
CA THR A 99 -21.60 -1.95 3.72
C THR A 99 -20.15 -1.67 4.07
N GLY A 100 -19.47 -0.81 3.31
CA GLY A 100 -18.02 -0.60 3.42
C GLY A 100 -17.17 -1.75 2.86
N GLU A 101 -17.79 -2.75 2.23
CA GLU A 101 -17.10 -3.93 1.72
C GLU A 101 -16.55 -3.70 0.30
N PRO A 102 -15.32 -4.18 0.02
CA PRO A 102 -14.76 -4.11 -1.32
C PRO A 102 -15.48 -5.10 -2.26
N LEU A 103 -15.74 -4.65 -3.49
CA LEU A 103 -16.31 -5.49 -4.54
C LEU A 103 -15.26 -6.47 -5.06
N ARG A 104 -15.58 -7.77 -4.99
CA ARG A 104 -14.72 -8.87 -5.45
C ARG A 104 -15.39 -9.62 -6.60
N ASP A 105 -15.59 -8.93 -7.70
CA ASP A 105 -16.22 -9.50 -8.88
C ASP A 105 -15.22 -9.62 -10.04
N LYS A 106 -15.12 -10.83 -10.59
CA LYS A 106 -14.16 -11.13 -11.66
C LYS A 106 -14.47 -10.35 -12.94
N ILE A 107 -15.74 -10.14 -13.28
CA ILE A 107 -16.13 -9.42 -14.50
C ILE A 107 -15.67 -7.97 -14.42
N VAL A 108 -15.88 -7.33 -13.26
CA VAL A 108 -15.44 -5.97 -13.01
C VAL A 108 -13.91 -5.88 -13.05
N ILE A 109 -13.22 -6.83 -12.41
CA ILE A 109 -11.74 -6.88 -12.44
C ILE A 109 -11.23 -7.04 -13.87
N ASP A 110 -11.82 -7.92 -14.67
CA ASP A 110 -11.40 -8.14 -16.06
C ASP A 110 -11.62 -6.88 -16.94
N ARG A 111 -12.68 -6.10 -16.69
CA ARG A 111 -12.91 -4.80 -17.35
C ARG A 111 -11.82 -3.78 -16.98
N ILE A 112 -11.48 -3.69 -15.69
CA ILE A 112 -10.40 -2.81 -15.20
C ILE A 112 -9.08 -3.19 -15.85
N VAL A 113 -8.71 -4.48 -15.82
CA VAL A 113 -7.48 -4.98 -16.47
C VAL A 113 -7.46 -4.67 -17.96
N SER A 114 -8.60 -4.83 -18.63
CA SER A 114 -8.73 -4.53 -20.07
C SER A 114 -8.54 -3.04 -20.37
N SER A 115 -9.03 -2.16 -19.51
CA SER A 115 -8.84 -0.71 -19.65
C SER A 115 -7.39 -0.31 -19.43
N PHE A 116 -6.73 -0.91 -18.43
CA PHE A 116 -5.31 -0.65 -18.14
C PHE A 116 -4.41 -1.12 -19.28
N LYS A 117 -4.71 -2.25 -19.90
CA LYS A 117 -3.98 -2.74 -21.10
C LYS A 117 -4.08 -1.79 -22.29
N LYS A 118 -5.17 -1.03 -22.40
CA LYS A 118 -5.41 -0.10 -23.52
C LYS A 118 -4.90 1.31 -23.25
N GLY A 119 -5.12 1.83 -22.06
CA GLY A 119 -4.89 3.23 -21.71
C GLY A 119 -3.90 3.45 -20.56
N GLY A 120 -3.30 2.39 -20.03
CA GLY A 120 -2.46 2.49 -18.83
C GLY A 120 -3.28 2.66 -17.56
N SER A 121 -2.59 2.87 -16.45
CA SER A 121 -3.21 2.99 -15.12
C SER A 121 -4.04 4.27 -14.96
N ASP A 122 -3.77 5.31 -15.76
CA ASP A 122 -4.52 6.57 -15.73
C ASP A 122 -5.99 6.38 -16.13
N ALA A 123 -6.29 5.33 -16.89
CA ALA A 123 -7.65 4.92 -17.23
C ALA A 123 -8.56 4.77 -15.99
N TRP A 124 -7.99 4.45 -14.82
CA TRP A 124 -8.74 4.37 -13.57
C TRP A 124 -9.35 5.71 -13.16
N PHE A 125 -8.65 6.80 -13.39
CA PHE A 125 -9.08 8.14 -13.03
C PHE A 125 -9.91 8.83 -14.11
N GLU A 126 -9.75 8.41 -15.37
CA GLU A 126 -10.40 9.03 -16.54
C GLU A 126 -11.73 8.39 -16.90
N ILE A 127 -11.85 7.07 -16.70
CA ILE A 127 -13.05 6.32 -17.09
C ILE A 127 -14.08 6.32 -15.95
N PRO A 128 -15.34 6.69 -16.22
CA PRO A 128 -16.40 6.66 -15.22
C PRO A 128 -16.63 5.26 -14.63
N ALA A 129 -16.97 5.20 -13.34
CA ALA A 129 -17.26 3.97 -12.61
C ALA A 129 -18.32 3.08 -13.29
N SER A 130 -19.33 3.70 -13.94
CA SER A 130 -20.37 2.99 -14.67
C SER A 130 -19.83 2.08 -15.77
N ASN A 131 -18.75 2.47 -16.44
CA ASN A 131 -18.15 1.66 -17.50
C ASN A 131 -17.55 0.35 -17.00
N TYR A 132 -17.19 0.29 -15.70
CA TYR A 132 -16.67 -0.91 -15.06
C TYR A 132 -17.80 -1.74 -14.42
N LEU A 133 -18.79 -1.07 -13.83
CA LEU A 133 -19.77 -1.68 -12.94
C LEU A 133 -21.05 -2.13 -13.66
N GLU A 134 -21.52 -1.39 -14.66
CA GLU A 134 -22.77 -1.69 -15.33
C GLU A 134 -22.61 -2.78 -16.41
N PRO A 135 -23.65 -3.58 -16.65
CA PRO A 135 -25.00 -3.51 -16.07
C PRO A 135 -25.17 -4.28 -14.74
N GLU A 136 -24.12 -4.94 -14.22
CA GLU A 136 -24.24 -5.83 -13.07
C GLU A 136 -24.49 -5.09 -11.75
N TYR A 137 -23.98 -3.86 -11.65
CA TYR A 137 -24.04 -3.05 -10.43
C TYR A 137 -24.41 -1.60 -10.75
N ASP A 138 -25.22 -0.97 -9.89
CA ASP A 138 -25.46 0.48 -9.95
C ASP A 138 -24.21 1.22 -9.45
N ALA A 139 -23.58 2.01 -10.31
CA ALA A 139 -22.40 2.77 -9.97
C ALA A 139 -22.61 3.76 -8.80
N ASN A 140 -23.85 4.19 -8.55
CA ASN A 140 -24.18 5.08 -7.44
C ASN A 140 -24.03 4.41 -6.06
N ASP A 141 -24.15 3.09 -5.98
CA ASP A 141 -23.99 2.34 -4.74
C ASP A 141 -22.51 2.12 -4.34
N PHE A 142 -21.57 2.45 -5.23
CA PHE A 142 -20.14 2.21 -5.02
C PHE A 142 -19.31 3.49 -5.02
N GLU A 143 -18.27 3.48 -4.23
CA GLU A 143 -17.19 4.46 -4.23
C GLU A 143 -16.00 3.88 -5.00
N GLN A 144 -15.53 4.62 -5.98
CA GLN A 144 -14.28 4.32 -6.70
C GLN A 144 -13.11 4.87 -5.90
N ILE A 145 -12.25 4.00 -5.40
CA ILE A 145 -11.12 4.40 -4.57
C ILE A 145 -10.11 5.19 -5.40
N GLN A 146 -9.69 6.34 -4.86
CA GLN A 146 -8.74 7.25 -5.52
C GLN A 146 -7.33 7.17 -4.94
N ASP A 147 -7.12 6.31 -3.95
CA ASP A 147 -5.80 6.08 -3.37
C ASP A 147 -4.87 5.38 -4.37
N ILE A 148 -3.59 5.68 -4.24
CA ILE A 148 -2.53 5.00 -5.00
C ILE A 148 -1.76 4.02 -4.10
N ALA A 149 -1.13 3.05 -4.71
CA ALA A 149 -0.24 2.13 -4.00
C ALA A 149 1.08 2.81 -3.61
N ASP A 150 1.67 2.34 -2.53
CA ASP A 150 3.04 2.66 -2.16
C ASP A 150 3.99 2.26 -3.28
N VAL A 151 4.93 3.12 -3.63
CA VAL A 151 5.94 2.88 -4.68
C VAL A 151 6.76 1.60 -4.45
N TRP A 152 6.88 1.15 -3.22
CA TRP A 152 7.53 -0.12 -2.91
C TRP A 152 6.73 -1.34 -3.31
N PHE A 153 5.43 -1.19 -3.50
CA PHE A 153 4.60 -2.23 -4.10
C PHE A 153 4.95 -2.41 -5.59
N ASP A 154 5.14 -1.31 -6.31
CA ASP A 154 5.54 -1.34 -7.72
C ASP A 154 6.90 -2.03 -7.86
N SER A 155 7.87 -1.61 -7.03
CA SER A 155 9.20 -2.21 -6.99
C SER A 155 9.13 -3.71 -6.65
N GLY A 156 8.37 -4.09 -5.64
CA GLY A 156 8.21 -5.48 -5.22
C GLY A 156 7.51 -6.37 -6.26
N SER A 157 6.73 -5.78 -7.17
CA SER A 157 6.03 -6.50 -8.24
C SER A 157 6.91 -6.77 -9.48
N THR A 158 8.17 -6.32 -9.50
CA THR A 158 9.07 -6.43 -10.64
C THR A 158 9.26 -7.87 -11.12
N HIS A 159 9.24 -8.85 -10.22
CA HIS A 159 9.31 -10.26 -10.59
C HIS A 159 8.18 -10.67 -11.53
N ALA A 160 6.96 -10.19 -11.33
CA ALA A 160 5.80 -10.57 -12.13
C ALA A 160 5.87 -9.97 -13.54
N PHE A 161 6.09 -8.66 -13.66
CA PHE A 161 6.03 -7.99 -14.97
C PHE A 161 7.37 -7.94 -15.73
N VAL A 162 8.46 -8.39 -15.12
CA VAL A 162 9.77 -8.48 -15.79
C VAL A 162 10.22 -9.93 -15.92
N LEU A 163 10.32 -10.68 -14.81
CA LEU A 163 10.92 -12.01 -14.84
C LEU A 163 9.98 -13.09 -15.36
N GLU A 164 8.69 -13.01 -14.99
CA GLU A 164 7.70 -14.02 -15.38
C GLU A 164 7.10 -13.75 -16.77
N ASP A 165 7.10 -12.48 -17.21
CA ASP A 165 6.53 -12.07 -18.51
C ASP A 165 7.55 -12.21 -19.67
N ARG A 166 8.82 -12.49 -19.40
CA ARG A 166 9.89 -12.55 -20.39
C ARG A 166 10.52 -13.94 -20.46
N ASP A 167 10.39 -14.58 -21.60
CA ASP A 167 10.95 -15.92 -21.88
C ASP A 167 12.49 -15.99 -21.84
N ASP A 168 13.17 -14.85 -22.04
CA ASP A 168 14.63 -14.74 -22.02
C ASP A 168 15.21 -14.57 -20.60
N LEU A 169 14.35 -14.42 -19.60
CA LEU A 169 14.75 -14.25 -18.20
C LEU A 169 14.35 -15.45 -17.34
N LYS A 170 15.03 -15.58 -16.19
CA LYS A 170 14.76 -16.64 -15.23
C LYS A 170 14.02 -16.08 -14.01
N SER A 171 12.94 -16.76 -13.60
CA SER A 171 12.28 -16.54 -12.31
C SER A 171 12.50 -17.76 -11.40
N PRO A 172 12.92 -17.58 -10.13
CA PRO A 172 13.41 -16.32 -9.52
C PRO A 172 14.73 -15.87 -10.11
N ALA A 173 15.06 -14.57 -9.91
CA ALA A 173 16.31 -13.98 -10.37
C ALA A 173 17.54 -14.66 -9.76
N ASN A 174 18.63 -14.74 -10.54
CA ASN A 174 19.90 -15.26 -10.04
C ASN A 174 20.59 -14.30 -9.05
N LEU A 175 20.40 -13.00 -9.26
CA LEU A 175 20.92 -11.94 -8.42
C LEU A 175 19.88 -10.81 -8.33
N TYR A 176 19.65 -10.34 -7.10
CA TYR A 176 18.85 -9.15 -6.82
C TYR A 176 19.75 -8.11 -6.18
N LEU A 177 20.05 -7.03 -6.91
CA LEU A 177 20.96 -5.98 -6.44
C LEU A 177 20.15 -4.84 -5.84
N GLU A 178 20.30 -4.63 -4.53
CA GLU A 178 19.55 -3.66 -3.76
C GLU A 178 20.45 -2.65 -3.04
N GLY A 179 19.93 -1.46 -2.79
CA GLY A 179 20.57 -0.50 -1.91
C GLY A 179 20.37 -0.83 -0.43
N SER A 180 21.15 -0.22 0.44
CA SER A 180 21.03 -0.44 1.89
C SER A 180 19.69 0.03 2.47
N ASP A 181 18.95 0.85 1.75
CA ASP A 181 17.64 1.34 2.19
C ASP A 181 16.55 0.26 2.15
N GLN A 182 16.64 -0.70 1.24
CA GLN A 182 15.74 -1.83 1.18
C GLN A 182 15.80 -2.71 2.43
N HIS A 183 16.91 -2.70 3.14
CA HIS A 183 17.06 -3.41 4.42
C HIS A 183 16.59 -2.56 5.62
N ARG A 184 16.04 -1.36 5.42
CA ARG A 184 15.64 -0.46 6.51
C ARG A 184 14.14 -0.25 6.63
N GLY A 185 13.42 -0.26 5.58
CA GLY A 185 12.04 0.23 5.65
C GLY A 185 11.03 -0.43 4.74
N CYS A 186 11.45 -1.15 3.74
CA CYS A 186 10.47 -1.63 2.76
C CYS A 186 10.71 -3.07 2.38
#